data_4525beea36d636345a6a1bcd1c43be9c
#
_entry.id   4525beea36d636345a6a1bcd1c43be9c
#
_cell.length_a   1.000
_cell.length_b   1.000
_cell.length_c   1.000
_cell.angle_alpha   90.00
_cell.angle_beta   90.00
_cell.angle_gamma   90.00
#
_symmetry.space_group_name_H-M   'P 1'
#
loop_
_entity.id
_entity.type
_entity.pdbx_description
1 polymer ?
#
loop_
_entity_poly.entity_id
_entity_poly.type
_entity_poly.pdbx_seq_one_letter_code
_entity_poly.pdbx_strand_id
1 'polypeptide(L)'
;MSQRTLAGLLAVPLVLALLVAALFTELPYATYAPGPTVDVLDQPGGSETIQVRGVKTYREDGQLRLTTVSVSRVDDKLSLPELLAAWWSDDEAVYPYDYVHPEDVTAEEDRREGAVSMVTSQDVAIANALRALDYDVQSTLQVAYVVPDSPADGELQVRDVLLRVNGQRVTDAEMLVKAIRRTKDGESVALVVERDRKRRIVTIEPRVEDDGIKRVGFTPGQGFRFPFDVAVNIDPDIGGPSAGMIFSLAIYDTLTRGSLTGGGAVAGTGTIDLDGNVGPIGGIQQKIAGAERDGAELFLVP
;
A
#
# COMPACT_ATOMS: atom_id res chain seq x y z
N MET A 1 -11.68 65.64 -4.35
CA MET A 1 -10.74 64.54 -4.41
C MET A 1 -10.17 64.44 -5.83
N SER A 2 -8.89 64.27 -5.99
CA SER A 2 -8.31 64.10 -7.33
C SER A 2 -8.70 62.71 -7.89
N GLN A 3 -8.79 62.58 -9.21
CA GLN A 3 -9.07 61.29 -9.85
C GLN A 3 -8.10 60.21 -9.44
N ARG A 4 -6.85 60.57 -9.13
CA ARG A 4 -5.78 59.66 -8.65
C ARG A 4 -6.03 59.17 -7.25
N THR A 5 -6.56 60.01 -6.33
CA THR A 5 -6.93 59.55 -4.97
C THR A 5 -8.17 58.64 -4.98
N LEU A 6 -9.13 58.90 -5.84
CA LEU A 6 -10.31 58.05 -6.01
C LEU A 6 -9.94 56.66 -6.60
N ALA A 7 -9.04 56.69 -7.63
CA ALA A 7 -8.54 55.44 -8.22
C ALA A 7 -7.76 54.61 -7.21
N GLY A 8 -6.91 55.22 -6.37
CA GLY A 8 -6.20 54.52 -5.31
C GLY A 8 -7.09 53.92 -4.22
N LEU A 9 -8.16 54.67 -3.82
CA LEU A 9 -9.16 54.21 -2.85
C LEU A 9 -9.96 52.99 -3.32
N LEU A 10 -10.15 52.85 -4.64
CA LEU A 10 -10.83 51.69 -5.24
C LEU A 10 -9.87 50.53 -5.56
N ALA A 11 -8.64 50.86 -5.99
CA ALA A 11 -7.65 49.87 -6.38
C ALA A 11 -7.10 49.06 -5.17
N VAL A 12 -6.86 49.72 -4.05
CA VAL A 12 -6.32 49.07 -2.84
C VAL A 12 -7.29 47.96 -2.32
N PRO A 13 -8.57 48.22 -2.06
CA PRO A 13 -9.48 47.18 -1.60
C PRO A 13 -9.72 46.09 -2.66
N LEU A 14 -9.69 46.45 -3.96
CA LEU A 14 -9.81 45.46 -5.03
C LEU A 14 -8.60 44.52 -5.06
N VAL A 15 -7.38 45.07 -4.98
CA VAL A 15 -6.15 44.27 -4.93
C VAL A 15 -6.14 43.37 -3.68
N LEU A 16 -6.53 43.93 -2.52
CA LEU A 16 -6.70 43.11 -1.29
C LEU A 16 -7.71 42.00 -1.43
N ALA A 17 -8.86 42.28 -2.03
CA ALA A 17 -9.89 41.26 -2.27
C ALA A 17 -9.40 40.17 -3.23
N LEU A 18 -8.70 40.54 -4.30
CA LEU A 18 -8.09 39.58 -5.23
C LEU A 18 -7.00 38.74 -4.56
N LEU A 19 -6.18 39.36 -3.72
CA LEU A 19 -5.14 38.67 -2.97
C LEU A 19 -5.74 37.67 -1.97
N VAL A 20 -6.78 38.10 -1.24
CA VAL A 20 -7.52 37.21 -0.35
C VAL A 20 -8.17 36.08 -1.15
N ALA A 21 -8.83 36.38 -2.27
CA ALA A 21 -9.40 35.34 -3.14
C ALA A 21 -8.32 34.34 -3.61
N ALA A 22 -7.18 34.81 -4.05
CA ALA A 22 -6.06 33.96 -4.48
C ALA A 22 -5.52 33.06 -3.39
N LEU A 23 -5.50 33.53 -2.13
CA LEU A 23 -5.06 32.73 -0.98
C LEU A 23 -5.97 31.55 -0.66
N PHE A 24 -7.27 31.68 -0.95
CA PHE A 24 -8.29 30.65 -0.70
C PHE A 24 -8.74 29.89 -1.95
N THR A 25 -8.15 30.20 -3.11
CA THR A 25 -8.45 29.45 -4.34
C THR A 25 -7.70 28.13 -4.30
N GLU A 26 -8.44 27.04 -4.44
CA GLU A 26 -7.88 25.71 -4.61
C GLU A 26 -7.26 25.56 -6.00
N LEU A 27 -6.03 25.11 -6.04
CA LEU A 27 -5.25 24.93 -7.26
C LEU A 27 -5.16 23.45 -7.62
N PRO A 28 -5.20 23.09 -8.92
CA PRO A 28 -5.19 21.71 -9.36
C PRO A 28 -3.77 21.12 -9.34
N TYR A 29 -3.18 21.08 -8.14
CA TYR A 29 -1.88 20.49 -7.88
C TYR A 29 -1.92 19.57 -6.68
N ALA A 30 -1.04 18.59 -6.69
CA ALA A 30 -0.79 17.65 -5.61
C ALA A 30 0.69 17.72 -5.20
N THR A 31 1.00 17.40 -3.95
CA THR A 31 2.37 17.36 -3.44
C THR A 31 2.82 15.95 -3.14
N TYR A 32 4.12 15.73 -3.33
CA TYR A 32 4.89 14.61 -2.83
C TYR A 32 5.89 15.16 -1.80
N ALA A 33 5.77 14.71 -0.57
CA ALA A 33 6.68 15.08 0.52
C ALA A 33 7.36 13.84 1.11
N PRO A 34 8.52 13.98 1.79
CA PRO A 34 9.14 12.88 2.51
C PRO A 34 8.20 12.31 3.57
N GLY A 35 7.82 11.06 3.42
CA GLY A 35 7.06 10.33 4.40
C GLY A 35 7.94 9.85 5.58
N PRO A 36 7.33 9.28 6.64
CA PRO A 36 8.08 8.65 7.71
C PRO A 36 8.83 7.42 7.18
N THR A 37 10.00 7.12 7.76
CA THR A 37 10.64 5.83 7.57
C THR A 37 10.27 4.89 8.70
N VAL A 38 10.18 3.59 8.41
CA VAL A 38 9.82 2.57 9.40
C VAL A 38 10.93 1.53 9.48
N ASP A 39 11.51 1.35 10.65
CA ASP A 39 12.45 0.27 10.90
C ASP A 39 11.68 -1.05 10.97
N VAL A 40 11.91 -1.93 9.99
CA VAL A 40 11.19 -3.20 9.89
C VAL A 40 11.80 -4.30 10.77
N LEU A 41 12.97 -4.07 11.36
CA LEU A 41 13.59 -4.96 12.34
C LEU A 41 13.20 -4.61 13.79
N ASP A 42 12.54 -3.45 14.01
CA ASP A 42 12.13 -2.97 15.33
C ASP A 42 10.86 -3.67 15.84
N GLN A 43 10.61 -3.48 17.12
CA GLN A 43 9.46 -4.01 17.88
C GLN A 43 8.63 -2.85 18.48
N PRO A 44 7.95 -2.05 17.65
CA PRO A 44 7.18 -0.93 18.14
C PRO A 44 6.05 -1.40 19.08
N GLY A 45 6.04 -0.87 20.32
CA GLY A 45 5.04 -1.24 21.32
C GLY A 45 5.07 -2.71 21.78
N GLY A 46 6.19 -3.43 21.55
CA GLY A 46 6.36 -4.84 21.91
C GLY A 46 5.80 -5.83 20.86
N SER A 47 5.35 -5.35 19.71
CA SER A 47 4.96 -6.18 18.58
C SER A 47 6.02 -6.08 17.48
N GLU A 48 6.52 -7.20 17.02
CA GLU A 48 7.51 -7.25 15.94
C GLU A 48 6.88 -6.85 14.61
N THR A 49 7.59 -6.02 13.83
CA THR A 49 7.18 -5.70 12.47
C THR A 49 7.24 -6.96 11.59
N ILE A 50 8.35 -7.69 11.62
CA ILE A 50 8.47 -9.01 10.99
C ILE A 50 8.23 -10.09 12.05
N GLN A 51 7.07 -10.73 12.00
CA GLN A 51 6.72 -11.83 12.89
C GLN A 51 6.94 -13.17 12.20
N VAL A 52 7.77 -14.02 12.83
CA VAL A 52 8.01 -15.38 12.36
C VAL A 52 7.70 -16.36 13.48
N ARG A 53 6.90 -17.38 13.20
CA ARG A 53 6.51 -18.42 14.16
C ARG A 53 6.76 -19.81 13.58
N GLY A 54 7.19 -20.72 14.42
CA GLY A 54 7.41 -22.14 14.04
C GLY A 54 8.82 -22.46 13.57
N VAL A 55 9.72 -21.48 13.52
CA VAL A 55 11.14 -21.64 13.20
C VAL A 55 11.98 -20.72 14.08
N LYS A 56 13.27 -21.02 14.18
CA LYS A 56 14.21 -20.18 14.95
C LYS A 56 14.45 -18.88 14.21
N THR A 57 14.39 -17.78 14.95
CA THR A 57 14.71 -16.43 14.50
C THR A 57 15.99 -15.93 15.16
N TYR A 58 16.61 -14.97 14.51
CA TYR A 58 17.80 -14.29 14.97
C TYR A 58 17.54 -12.80 15.02
N ARG A 59 18.10 -12.13 16.00
CA ARG A 59 17.99 -10.68 16.18
C ARG A 59 19.39 -10.16 16.39
N GLU A 60 19.80 -9.30 15.52
CA GLU A 60 21.12 -8.69 15.54
C GLU A 60 20.92 -7.16 15.60
N ASP A 61 22.00 -6.45 15.96
CA ASP A 61 21.99 -4.99 16.00
C ASP A 61 21.92 -4.40 14.58
N GLY A 62 21.33 -3.21 14.48
CA GLY A 62 21.19 -2.43 13.25
C GLY A 62 19.74 -2.15 12.88
N GLN A 63 19.54 -1.33 11.85
CA GLN A 63 18.22 -0.91 11.38
C GLN A 63 18.09 -1.20 9.89
N LEU A 64 16.92 -1.67 9.50
CA LEU A 64 16.53 -1.77 8.09
C LEU A 64 15.22 -1.02 7.90
N ARG A 65 15.32 0.15 7.27
CA ARG A 65 14.21 1.10 7.21
C ARG A 65 13.56 1.11 5.83
N LEU A 66 12.26 0.81 5.77
CA LEU A 66 11.45 1.13 4.60
C LEU A 66 11.20 2.64 4.54
N THR A 67 11.07 3.19 3.33
CA THR A 67 10.81 4.61 3.11
C THR A 67 9.47 4.82 2.45
N THR A 68 8.78 5.87 2.86
CA THR A 68 7.47 6.24 2.33
C THR A 68 7.48 7.62 1.70
N VAL A 69 6.44 7.92 0.96
CA VAL A 69 6.14 9.26 0.42
C VAL A 69 4.77 9.65 0.92
N SER A 70 4.66 10.85 1.45
CA SER A 70 3.37 11.46 1.76
C SER A 70 2.85 12.15 0.49
N VAL A 71 1.69 11.71 0.02
CA VAL A 71 1.01 12.29 -1.14
C VAL A 71 -0.25 13.01 -0.66
N SER A 72 -0.54 14.19 -1.19
CA SER A 72 -1.82 14.87 -0.91
C SER A 72 -2.98 13.95 -1.29
N ARG A 73 -4.03 13.97 -0.46
CA ARG A 73 -5.17 13.06 -0.64
C ARG A 73 -5.98 13.39 -1.90
N VAL A 74 -6.70 12.42 -2.41
CA VAL A 74 -7.77 12.63 -3.38
C VAL A 74 -8.76 13.65 -2.75
N ASP A 75 -9.19 14.63 -3.53
CA ASP A 75 -10.04 15.78 -3.13
C ASP A 75 -9.36 16.87 -2.30
N ASP A 76 -8.06 16.73 -1.96
CA ASP A 76 -7.30 17.72 -1.21
C ASP A 76 -6.44 18.54 -2.19
N LYS A 77 -7.02 19.65 -2.68
CA LYS A 77 -6.35 20.57 -3.60
C LYS A 77 -5.58 21.63 -2.82
N LEU A 78 -4.42 21.98 -3.31
CA LEU A 78 -3.53 22.94 -2.65
C LEU A 78 -4.04 24.38 -2.75
N SER A 79 -3.94 25.12 -1.66
CA SER A 79 -4.01 26.58 -1.67
C SER A 79 -2.73 27.19 -2.24
N LEU A 80 -2.80 28.45 -2.68
CA LEU A 80 -1.60 29.15 -3.19
C LEU A 80 -0.46 29.21 -2.19
N PRO A 81 -0.65 29.46 -0.87
CA PRO A 81 0.43 29.42 0.11
C PRO A 81 1.09 28.05 0.24
N GLU A 82 0.30 26.98 0.25
CA GLU A 82 0.81 25.59 0.33
C GLU A 82 1.61 25.25 -0.93
N LEU A 83 1.11 25.61 -2.11
CA LEU A 83 1.83 25.41 -3.36
C LEU A 83 3.18 26.14 -3.37
N LEU A 84 3.22 27.39 -2.91
CA LEU A 84 4.46 28.17 -2.85
C LEU A 84 5.43 27.61 -1.80
N ALA A 85 4.93 27.13 -0.67
CA ALA A 85 5.73 26.49 0.35
C ALA A 85 6.37 25.20 -0.17
N ALA A 86 5.58 24.32 -0.79
CA ALA A 86 6.05 23.08 -1.40
C ALA A 86 7.06 23.34 -2.54
N TRP A 87 6.81 24.36 -3.37
CA TRP A 87 7.72 24.73 -4.46
C TRP A 87 9.06 25.32 -3.96
N TRP A 88 9.07 25.92 -2.78
CA TRP A 88 10.27 26.47 -2.15
C TRP A 88 11.04 25.42 -1.32
N SER A 89 10.42 24.30 -1.03
CA SER A 89 11.04 23.18 -0.32
C SER A 89 11.97 22.40 -1.25
N ASP A 90 13.17 22.07 -0.78
CA ASP A 90 14.11 21.23 -1.53
C ASP A 90 13.70 19.74 -1.54
N ASP A 91 12.83 19.34 -0.59
CA ASP A 91 12.46 17.95 -0.34
C ASP A 91 11.07 17.58 -0.89
N GLU A 92 10.26 18.59 -1.26
CA GLU A 92 8.92 18.38 -1.78
C GLU A 92 8.88 18.52 -3.30
N ALA A 93 7.94 17.83 -3.94
CA ALA A 93 7.67 17.98 -5.36
C ALA A 93 6.18 18.29 -5.58
N VAL A 94 5.92 19.17 -6.55
CA VAL A 94 4.57 19.57 -6.96
C VAL A 94 4.26 18.98 -8.33
N TYR A 95 3.13 18.30 -8.45
CA TYR A 95 2.67 17.71 -9.70
C TYR A 95 1.26 18.22 -10.06
N PRO A 96 0.86 18.23 -11.34
CA PRO A 96 -0.54 18.43 -11.71
C PRO A 96 -1.43 17.40 -11.01
N TYR A 97 -2.57 17.86 -10.48
CA TYR A 97 -3.49 17.03 -9.71
C TYR A 97 -3.91 15.77 -10.49
N ASP A 98 -4.29 15.92 -11.76
CA ASP A 98 -4.76 14.83 -12.61
C ASP A 98 -3.66 13.80 -12.95
N TYR A 99 -2.38 14.18 -12.80
CA TYR A 99 -1.24 13.26 -12.93
C TYR A 99 -1.13 12.31 -11.75
N VAL A 100 -1.45 12.80 -10.56
CA VAL A 100 -1.37 12.04 -9.30
C VAL A 100 -2.69 11.31 -9.03
N HIS A 101 -3.81 11.97 -9.30
CA HIS A 101 -5.17 11.50 -9.08
C HIS A 101 -5.95 11.56 -10.39
N PRO A 102 -5.95 10.50 -11.20
CA PRO A 102 -6.74 10.44 -12.43
C PRO A 102 -8.24 10.64 -12.15
N GLU A 103 -8.96 11.38 -13.01
CA GLU A 103 -10.37 11.73 -12.81
C GLU A 103 -11.31 10.52 -12.64
N ASP A 104 -10.92 9.36 -13.19
CA ASP A 104 -11.72 8.14 -13.15
C ASP A 104 -11.48 7.28 -11.89
N VAL A 105 -10.59 7.69 -10.97
CA VAL A 105 -10.21 6.93 -9.77
C VAL A 105 -10.78 7.59 -8.52
N THR A 106 -11.62 6.87 -7.81
CA THR A 106 -12.16 7.33 -6.51
C THR A 106 -11.15 7.11 -5.38
N ALA A 107 -11.25 7.87 -4.30
CA ALA A 107 -10.40 7.69 -3.11
C ALA A 107 -10.50 6.27 -2.51
N GLU A 108 -11.65 5.60 -2.68
CA GLU A 108 -11.86 4.22 -2.25
C GLU A 108 -11.12 3.22 -3.15
N GLU A 109 -11.15 3.43 -4.46
CA GLU A 109 -10.43 2.60 -5.43
C GLU A 109 -8.92 2.72 -5.26
N ASP A 110 -8.40 3.95 -5.10
CA ASP A 110 -6.98 4.21 -4.83
C ASP A 110 -6.52 3.52 -3.53
N ARG A 111 -7.29 3.66 -2.44
CA ARG A 111 -7.01 2.98 -1.18
C ARG A 111 -7.04 1.46 -1.31
N ARG A 112 -8.02 0.92 -2.04
CA ARG A 112 -8.12 -0.51 -2.32
C ARG A 112 -6.93 -1.01 -3.12
N GLU A 113 -6.52 -0.30 -4.16
CA GLU A 113 -5.38 -0.65 -4.99
C GLU A 113 -4.08 -0.61 -4.18
N GLY A 114 -3.89 0.43 -3.37
CA GLY A 114 -2.76 0.55 -2.44
C GLY A 114 -2.68 -0.62 -1.45
N ALA A 115 -3.81 -1.02 -0.87
CA ALA A 115 -3.88 -2.15 0.07
C ALA A 115 -3.61 -3.50 -0.61
N VAL A 116 -4.20 -3.76 -1.79
CA VAL A 116 -3.94 -4.98 -2.58
C VAL A 116 -2.47 -5.06 -2.97
N SER A 117 -1.89 -3.96 -3.43
CA SER A 117 -0.49 -3.88 -3.83
C SER A 117 0.44 -4.14 -2.64
N MET A 118 0.12 -3.61 -1.45
CA MET A 118 0.88 -3.83 -0.23
C MET A 118 0.84 -5.31 0.20
N VAL A 119 -0.34 -5.92 0.27
CA VAL A 119 -0.49 -7.34 0.64
C VAL A 119 0.27 -8.23 -0.34
N THR A 120 0.14 -7.98 -1.63
CA THR A 120 0.85 -8.73 -2.67
C THR A 120 2.37 -8.57 -2.53
N SER A 121 2.84 -7.33 -2.31
CA SER A 121 4.27 -7.03 -2.10
C SER A 121 4.85 -7.76 -0.88
N GLN A 122 4.12 -7.77 0.24
CA GLN A 122 4.52 -8.51 1.44
C GLN A 122 4.63 -10.02 1.16
N ASP A 123 3.61 -10.60 0.50
CA ASP A 123 3.57 -12.03 0.23
C ASP A 123 4.66 -12.46 -0.78
N VAL A 124 4.94 -11.64 -1.79
CA VAL A 124 6.06 -11.84 -2.72
C VAL A 124 7.40 -11.72 -2.00
N ALA A 125 7.55 -10.74 -1.11
CA ALA A 125 8.77 -10.56 -0.31
C ALA A 125 9.04 -11.76 0.60
N ILE A 126 8.01 -12.29 1.28
CA ILE A 126 8.12 -13.52 2.08
C ILE A 126 8.53 -14.69 1.18
N ALA A 127 7.87 -14.85 0.02
CA ALA A 127 8.17 -15.93 -0.92
C ALA A 127 9.63 -15.88 -1.40
N ASN A 128 10.15 -14.68 -1.73
CA ASN A 128 11.53 -14.50 -2.14
C ASN A 128 12.53 -14.82 -1.04
N ALA A 129 12.33 -14.28 0.16
CA ALA A 129 13.20 -14.53 1.30
C ALA A 129 13.26 -16.03 1.63
N LEU A 130 12.11 -16.70 1.65
CA LEU A 130 12.04 -18.13 1.93
C LEU A 130 12.69 -18.99 0.83
N ARG A 131 12.48 -18.63 -0.46
CA ARG A 131 13.13 -19.31 -1.58
C ARG A 131 14.65 -19.13 -1.57
N ALA A 132 15.13 -17.94 -1.22
CA ALA A 132 16.57 -17.68 -1.06
C ALA A 132 17.21 -18.53 0.06
N LEU A 133 16.37 -19.04 0.97
CA LEU A 133 16.76 -19.97 2.06
C LEU A 133 16.40 -21.43 1.76
N ASP A 134 16.14 -21.77 0.50
CA ASP A 134 15.80 -23.11 0.00
C ASP A 134 14.51 -23.72 0.58
N TYR A 135 13.58 -22.89 1.09
CA TYR A 135 12.26 -23.37 1.49
C TYR A 135 11.32 -23.54 0.29
N ASP A 136 10.50 -24.59 0.33
CA ASP A 136 9.45 -24.80 -0.69
C ASP A 136 8.29 -23.82 -0.46
N VAL A 137 7.98 -23.01 -1.47
CA VAL A 137 6.90 -22.01 -1.45
C VAL A 137 6.00 -22.24 -2.65
N GLN A 138 4.77 -22.67 -2.38
CA GLN A 138 3.77 -22.96 -3.39
C GLN A 138 2.85 -21.76 -3.64
N SER A 139 2.66 -21.39 -4.90
CA SER A 139 1.72 -20.33 -5.30
C SER A 139 0.27 -20.79 -5.15
N THR A 140 -0.59 -19.88 -4.72
CA THR A 140 -2.03 -20.09 -4.53
C THR A 140 -2.80 -18.85 -5.01
N LEU A 141 -4.13 -18.94 -5.03
CA LEU A 141 -5.02 -17.78 -5.12
C LEU A 141 -5.61 -17.51 -3.73
N GLN A 142 -5.60 -16.27 -3.31
CA GLN A 142 -6.08 -15.84 -1.99
C GLN A 142 -6.97 -14.60 -2.08
N VAL A 143 -7.60 -14.25 -0.97
CA VAL A 143 -8.26 -12.95 -0.78
C VAL A 143 -7.17 -11.90 -0.52
N ALA A 144 -7.01 -10.95 -1.44
CA ALA A 144 -6.06 -9.84 -1.29
C ALA A 144 -6.69 -8.62 -0.61
N TYR A 145 -8.00 -8.45 -0.76
CA TYR A 145 -8.74 -7.35 -0.15
C TYR A 145 -10.20 -7.74 0.07
N VAL A 146 -10.81 -7.25 1.14
CA VAL A 146 -12.25 -7.34 1.42
C VAL A 146 -12.80 -5.92 1.42
N VAL A 147 -13.83 -5.69 0.61
CA VAL A 147 -14.49 -4.39 0.53
C VAL A 147 -15.32 -4.18 1.80
N PRO A 148 -15.13 -3.08 2.53
CA PRO A 148 -15.94 -2.76 3.71
C PRO A 148 -17.44 -2.71 3.37
N ASP A 149 -18.29 -3.09 4.31
CA ASP A 149 -19.75 -3.11 4.17
C ASP A 149 -20.29 -3.97 3.00
N SER A 150 -19.43 -4.80 2.40
CA SER A 150 -19.82 -5.76 1.37
C SER A 150 -20.34 -7.06 1.95
N PRO A 151 -20.99 -7.93 1.13
CA PRO A 151 -21.40 -9.28 1.59
C PRO A 151 -20.23 -10.16 2.09
N ALA A 152 -19.00 -9.90 1.67
CA ALA A 152 -17.83 -10.64 2.12
C ALA A 152 -17.26 -10.12 3.45
N ASP A 153 -17.66 -8.91 3.87
CA ASP A 153 -17.13 -8.29 5.09
C ASP A 153 -17.57 -9.06 6.33
N GLY A 154 -16.63 -9.36 7.21
CA GLY A 154 -16.81 -10.22 8.37
C GLY A 154 -16.83 -11.75 8.06
N GLU A 155 -17.06 -12.15 6.81
CA GLU A 155 -17.09 -13.55 6.38
C GLU A 155 -15.74 -14.02 5.84
N LEU A 156 -15.12 -13.27 4.96
CA LEU A 156 -13.78 -13.50 4.43
C LEU A 156 -12.75 -12.65 5.14
N GLN A 157 -11.52 -13.10 5.10
CA GLN A 157 -10.37 -12.35 5.61
C GLN A 157 -9.27 -12.28 4.54
N VAL A 158 -8.49 -11.21 4.55
CA VAL A 158 -7.28 -11.10 3.74
C VAL A 158 -6.38 -12.30 4.03
N ARG A 159 -5.79 -12.87 2.98
CA ARG A 159 -5.00 -14.10 2.98
C ARG A 159 -5.80 -15.41 3.17
N ASP A 160 -7.13 -15.39 3.14
CA ASP A 160 -7.88 -16.62 2.97
C ASP A 160 -7.52 -17.29 1.64
N VAL A 161 -6.93 -18.47 1.65
CA VAL A 161 -6.58 -19.19 0.42
C VAL A 161 -7.85 -19.81 -0.19
N LEU A 162 -8.14 -19.45 -1.43
CA LEU A 162 -9.35 -19.84 -2.15
C LEU A 162 -9.19 -21.25 -2.73
N LEU A 163 -9.87 -22.23 -2.18
CA LEU A 163 -9.73 -23.64 -2.59
C LEU A 163 -10.83 -24.09 -3.55
N ARG A 164 -12.09 -23.74 -3.26
CA ARG A 164 -13.25 -24.13 -4.08
C ARG A 164 -14.30 -23.03 -4.09
N VAL A 165 -15.06 -22.98 -5.18
CA VAL A 165 -16.28 -22.18 -5.35
C VAL A 165 -17.38 -23.07 -5.88
N ASN A 166 -18.53 -23.14 -5.19
CA ASN A 166 -19.67 -23.99 -5.54
C ASN A 166 -19.27 -25.45 -5.83
N GLY A 167 -18.34 -26.00 -5.01
CA GLY A 167 -17.82 -27.36 -5.16
C GLY A 167 -16.72 -27.54 -6.20
N GLN A 168 -16.50 -26.59 -7.11
CA GLN A 168 -15.45 -26.63 -8.13
C GLN A 168 -14.12 -26.12 -7.55
N ARG A 169 -13.00 -26.74 -7.92
CA ARG A 169 -11.68 -26.28 -7.52
C ARG A 169 -11.38 -24.93 -8.18
N VAL A 170 -10.92 -23.98 -7.39
CA VAL A 170 -10.43 -22.68 -7.90
C VAL A 170 -9.08 -22.89 -8.56
N THR A 171 -8.95 -22.49 -9.84
CA THR A 171 -7.74 -22.57 -10.63
C THR A 171 -7.13 -21.18 -10.85
N ASP A 172 -7.98 -20.18 -11.02
CA ASP A 172 -7.61 -18.81 -11.32
C ASP A 172 -8.73 -17.83 -10.91
N ALA A 173 -8.44 -16.54 -10.96
CA ALA A 173 -9.38 -15.49 -10.59
C ALA A 173 -10.55 -15.37 -11.58
N GLU A 174 -10.34 -15.63 -12.87
CA GLU A 174 -11.38 -15.52 -13.89
C GLU A 174 -12.47 -16.56 -13.68
N MET A 175 -12.07 -17.81 -13.42
CA MET A 175 -12.99 -18.92 -13.09
C MET A 175 -13.82 -18.58 -11.85
N LEU A 176 -13.20 -18.01 -10.82
CA LEU A 176 -13.87 -17.61 -9.59
C LEU A 176 -14.93 -16.54 -9.84
N VAL A 177 -14.55 -15.44 -10.52
CA VAL A 177 -15.45 -14.34 -10.88
C VAL A 177 -16.61 -14.83 -11.72
N LYS A 178 -16.35 -15.72 -12.69
CA LYS A 178 -17.36 -16.29 -13.56
C LYS A 178 -18.36 -17.18 -12.77
N ALA A 179 -17.87 -17.93 -11.77
CA ALA A 179 -18.73 -18.75 -10.91
C ALA A 179 -19.66 -17.86 -10.05
N ILE A 180 -19.14 -16.77 -9.49
CA ILE A 180 -19.90 -15.79 -8.70
C ILE A 180 -20.99 -15.15 -9.57
N ARG A 181 -20.64 -14.63 -10.76
CA ARG A 181 -21.59 -13.97 -11.66
C ARG A 181 -22.71 -14.87 -12.17
N ARG A 182 -22.47 -16.19 -12.23
CA ARG A 182 -23.46 -17.19 -12.67
C ARG A 182 -24.43 -17.64 -11.56
N THR A 183 -24.21 -17.24 -10.32
CA THR A 183 -25.11 -17.53 -9.22
C THR A 183 -26.47 -16.89 -9.48
N LYS A 184 -27.56 -17.61 -9.29
CA LYS A 184 -28.90 -17.07 -9.51
C LYS A 184 -29.27 -16.07 -8.41
N ASP A 185 -30.28 -15.23 -8.69
CA ASP A 185 -30.77 -14.28 -7.70
C ASP A 185 -31.35 -15.01 -6.50
N GLY A 186 -30.96 -14.59 -5.28
CA GLY A 186 -31.34 -15.23 -4.03
C GLY A 186 -30.59 -16.52 -3.72
N GLU A 187 -29.64 -16.96 -4.57
CA GLU A 187 -28.76 -18.08 -4.26
C GLU A 187 -27.42 -17.58 -3.71
N SER A 188 -26.86 -18.34 -2.77
CA SER A 188 -25.56 -18.02 -2.19
C SER A 188 -24.42 -18.75 -2.92
N VAL A 189 -23.25 -18.13 -2.91
CA VAL A 189 -21.98 -18.74 -3.33
C VAL A 189 -21.36 -19.44 -2.14
N ALA A 190 -21.02 -20.71 -2.29
CA ALA A 190 -20.29 -21.49 -1.31
C ALA A 190 -18.79 -21.47 -1.65
N LEU A 191 -17.99 -20.82 -0.82
CA LEU A 191 -16.53 -20.78 -0.91
C LEU A 191 -15.93 -21.74 0.11
N VAL A 192 -14.97 -22.56 -0.31
CA VAL A 192 -14.09 -23.28 0.62
C VAL A 192 -12.77 -22.54 0.65
N VAL A 193 -12.45 -22.01 1.80
CA VAL A 193 -11.20 -21.29 2.04
C VAL A 193 -10.33 -22.02 3.06
N GLU A 194 -9.02 -21.74 3.03
CA GLU A 194 -8.10 -22.15 4.07
C GLU A 194 -7.63 -20.91 4.82
N ARG A 195 -7.94 -20.85 6.12
CA ARG A 195 -7.57 -19.80 7.06
C ARG A 195 -6.83 -20.45 8.23
N ASP A 196 -5.65 -20.00 8.59
CA ASP A 196 -4.81 -20.56 9.67
C ASP A 196 -4.62 -22.08 9.49
N ARG A 197 -4.38 -22.54 8.25
CA ARG A 197 -4.23 -23.96 7.86
C ARG A 197 -5.48 -24.83 8.14
N LYS A 198 -6.63 -24.20 8.41
CA LYS A 198 -7.91 -24.88 8.61
C LYS A 198 -8.87 -24.54 7.48
N ARG A 199 -9.51 -25.57 6.92
CA ARG A 199 -10.55 -25.37 5.92
C ARG A 199 -11.82 -24.86 6.58
N ARG A 200 -12.41 -23.84 5.94
CA ARG A 200 -13.69 -23.24 6.32
C ARG A 200 -14.60 -23.20 5.09
N ILE A 201 -15.88 -23.35 5.31
CA ILE A 201 -16.90 -23.13 4.29
C ILE A 201 -17.55 -21.80 4.65
N VAL A 202 -17.52 -20.89 3.70
CA VAL A 202 -18.12 -19.55 3.81
C VAL A 202 -19.20 -19.47 2.75
N THR A 203 -20.40 -19.08 3.15
CA THR A 203 -21.55 -18.98 2.25
C THR A 203 -21.98 -17.51 2.20
N ILE A 204 -21.91 -16.91 1.01
CA ILE A 204 -22.16 -15.48 0.80
C ILE A 204 -23.20 -15.30 -0.28
N GLU A 205 -24.23 -14.50 -0.04
CA GLU A 205 -25.20 -14.09 -1.05
C GLU A 205 -24.61 -12.88 -1.83
N PRO A 206 -24.38 -13.00 -3.16
CA PRO A 206 -23.88 -11.90 -3.96
C PRO A 206 -24.86 -10.74 -4.01
N ARG A 207 -24.38 -9.50 -3.90
CA ARG A 207 -25.17 -8.28 -4.14
C ARG A 207 -25.08 -7.89 -5.61
N VAL A 208 -26.18 -7.44 -6.18
CA VAL A 208 -26.19 -6.78 -7.50
C VAL A 208 -25.83 -5.31 -7.27
N GLU A 209 -24.76 -4.86 -7.86
CA GLU A 209 -24.31 -3.48 -7.79
C GLU A 209 -25.04 -2.60 -8.83
N ASP A 210 -24.85 -1.28 -8.78
CA ASP A 210 -25.53 -0.30 -9.65
C ASP A 210 -25.28 -0.56 -11.14
N ASP A 211 -24.14 -1.17 -11.49
CA ASP A 211 -23.80 -1.59 -12.86
C ASP A 211 -24.48 -2.90 -13.31
N GLY A 212 -25.35 -3.48 -12.48
CA GLY A 212 -26.02 -4.75 -12.73
C GLY A 212 -25.14 -5.98 -12.59
N ILE A 213 -23.92 -5.85 -12.11
CA ILE A 213 -22.97 -6.97 -11.92
C ILE A 213 -23.07 -7.50 -10.49
N LYS A 214 -23.15 -8.82 -10.37
CA LYS A 214 -23.12 -9.50 -9.07
C LYS A 214 -21.70 -9.56 -8.52
N ARG A 215 -21.55 -9.06 -7.29
CA ARG A 215 -20.30 -9.11 -6.53
C ARG A 215 -20.53 -9.63 -5.12
N VAL A 216 -19.53 -10.23 -4.56
CA VAL A 216 -19.48 -10.59 -3.13
C VAL A 216 -18.63 -9.61 -2.32
N GLY A 217 -17.84 -8.77 -2.99
CA GLY A 217 -17.07 -7.69 -2.35
C GLY A 217 -15.70 -8.11 -1.84
N PHE A 218 -14.95 -8.89 -2.60
CA PHE A 218 -13.53 -9.09 -2.34
C PHE A 218 -12.71 -9.09 -3.64
N THR A 219 -11.42 -8.83 -3.51
CA THR A 219 -10.47 -8.89 -4.61
C THR A 219 -9.59 -10.13 -4.43
N PRO A 220 -9.61 -11.08 -5.39
CA PRO A 220 -8.66 -12.18 -5.39
C PRO A 220 -7.28 -11.69 -5.84
N GLY A 221 -6.23 -12.26 -5.27
CA GLY A 221 -4.84 -11.95 -5.61
C GLY A 221 -3.94 -13.17 -5.52
N GLN A 222 -2.70 -13.00 -5.97
CA GLN A 222 -1.68 -14.03 -5.80
C GLN A 222 -1.35 -14.19 -4.33
N GLY A 223 -1.25 -15.42 -3.87
CA GLY A 223 -0.83 -15.79 -2.54
C GLY A 223 0.10 -16.97 -2.55
N PHE A 224 0.51 -17.39 -1.37
CA PHE A 224 1.47 -18.49 -1.22
C PHE A 224 1.12 -19.34 -0.02
N ARG A 225 1.55 -20.60 -0.04
CA ARG A 225 1.65 -21.44 1.15
C ARG A 225 3.07 -21.44 1.65
N PHE A 226 3.24 -20.92 2.85
CA PHE A 226 4.52 -20.89 3.53
C PHE A 226 4.67 -22.09 4.47
N PRO A 227 5.90 -22.63 4.66
CA PRO A 227 6.16 -23.79 5.53
C PRO A 227 5.89 -23.48 7.00
N PHE A 228 6.00 -22.22 7.41
CA PHE A 228 5.72 -21.70 8.75
C PHE A 228 5.07 -20.31 8.64
N ASP A 229 4.64 -19.76 9.78
CA ASP A 229 3.91 -18.48 9.76
C ASP A 229 4.89 -17.31 9.70
N VAL A 230 4.75 -16.48 8.70
CA VAL A 230 5.46 -15.20 8.52
C VAL A 230 4.43 -14.11 8.29
N ALA A 231 4.52 -13.03 9.03
CA ALA A 231 3.66 -11.87 8.86
C ALA A 231 4.49 -10.58 8.90
N VAL A 232 4.07 -9.61 8.08
CA VAL A 232 4.61 -8.25 8.09
C VAL A 232 3.52 -7.33 8.63
N ASN A 233 3.78 -6.73 9.81
CA ASN A 233 2.84 -5.85 10.48
C ASN A 233 3.33 -4.41 10.36
N ILE A 234 2.71 -3.65 9.49
CA ILE A 234 2.95 -2.22 9.29
C ILE A 234 1.63 -1.47 9.43
N ASP A 235 1.73 -0.16 9.55
CA ASP A 235 0.56 0.72 9.56
C ASP A 235 -0.29 0.47 8.29
N PRO A 236 -1.59 0.19 8.44
CA PRO A 236 -2.49 -0.05 7.30
C PRO A 236 -2.63 1.16 6.36
N ASP A 237 -2.30 2.36 6.80
CA ASP A 237 -2.29 3.56 5.98
C ASP A 237 -1.08 3.63 5.03
N ILE A 238 -0.08 2.76 5.22
CA ILE A 238 1.06 2.63 4.30
C ILE A 238 0.66 1.67 3.17
N GLY A 239 0.45 2.22 1.97
CA GLY A 239 0.08 1.47 0.77
C GLY A 239 1.19 1.36 -0.26
N GLY A 240 0.93 0.55 -1.29
CA GLY A 240 1.80 0.42 -2.46
C GLY A 240 2.89 -0.65 -2.34
N PRO A 241 3.50 -1.07 -3.47
CA PRO A 241 4.38 -2.24 -3.52
C PRO A 241 5.86 -1.92 -3.27
N SER A 242 6.24 -0.66 -3.03
CA SER A 242 7.63 -0.17 -3.06
C SER A 242 8.50 -0.59 -1.87
N ALA A 243 7.95 -1.29 -0.88
CA ALA A 243 8.67 -1.81 0.28
C ALA A 243 9.10 -3.29 0.13
N GLY A 244 8.73 -3.96 -0.96
CA GLY A 244 8.93 -5.39 -1.16
C GLY A 244 10.37 -5.86 -1.00
N MET A 245 11.34 -5.12 -1.56
CA MET A 245 12.76 -5.42 -1.39
C MET A 245 13.17 -5.39 0.09
N ILE A 246 12.78 -4.35 0.82
CA ILE A 246 13.14 -4.18 2.23
C ILE A 246 12.49 -5.25 3.11
N PHE A 247 11.22 -5.62 2.86
CA PHE A 247 10.59 -6.74 3.55
C PHE A 247 11.32 -8.06 3.29
N SER A 248 11.74 -8.32 2.04
CA SER A 248 12.47 -9.54 1.70
C SER A 248 13.80 -9.62 2.44
N LEU A 249 14.56 -8.53 2.48
CA LEU A 249 15.82 -8.45 3.22
C LEU A 249 15.60 -8.62 4.73
N ALA A 250 14.57 -7.97 5.31
CA ALA A 250 14.28 -8.07 6.74
C ALA A 250 13.87 -9.49 7.17
N ILE A 251 13.10 -10.19 6.35
CA ILE A 251 12.69 -11.56 6.59
C ILE A 251 13.92 -12.49 6.49
N TYR A 252 14.77 -12.27 5.48
CA TYR A 252 16.01 -13.02 5.31
C TYR A 252 16.94 -12.81 6.52
N ASP A 253 17.15 -11.56 6.96
CA ASP A 253 17.94 -11.22 8.14
C ASP A 253 17.40 -11.90 9.41
N THR A 254 16.09 -11.83 9.62
CA THR A 254 15.41 -12.47 10.76
C THR A 254 15.60 -14.00 10.79
N LEU A 255 15.75 -14.63 9.63
CA LEU A 255 15.89 -16.09 9.51
C LEU A 255 17.34 -16.58 9.43
N THR A 256 18.32 -15.70 9.30
CA THR A 256 19.74 -16.03 9.19
C THR A 256 20.54 -15.51 10.39
N ARG A 257 21.74 -16.04 10.59
CA ARG A 257 22.68 -15.53 11.60
C ARG A 257 23.53 -14.43 11.01
N GLY A 258 23.81 -13.42 11.79
CA GLY A 258 24.59 -12.25 11.39
C GLY A 258 23.68 -11.15 10.81
N SER A 259 24.11 -9.91 11.02
CA SER A 259 23.35 -8.74 10.59
C SER A 259 23.67 -8.39 9.13
N LEU A 260 22.66 -8.25 8.28
CA LEU A 260 22.82 -7.72 6.93
C LEU A 260 23.22 -6.24 6.94
N THR A 261 22.86 -5.50 8.00
CA THR A 261 23.17 -4.08 8.15
C THR A 261 24.56 -3.83 8.76
N GLY A 262 25.19 -4.88 9.31
CA GLY A 262 26.47 -4.75 10.03
C GLY A 262 26.37 -3.87 11.28
N GLY A 263 25.17 -3.70 11.85
CA GLY A 263 24.88 -2.83 13.00
C GLY A 263 24.61 -1.37 12.63
N GLY A 264 24.66 -0.99 11.36
CA GLY A 264 24.34 0.36 10.86
C GLY A 264 22.87 0.58 10.55
N ALA A 265 22.52 1.81 10.21
CA ALA A 265 21.18 2.20 9.77
C ALA A 265 21.11 2.18 8.23
N VAL A 266 20.47 1.17 7.68
CA VAL A 266 20.26 1.00 6.24
C VAL A 266 18.80 1.33 5.91
N ALA A 267 18.57 2.21 4.95
CA ALA A 267 17.25 2.46 4.40
C ALA A 267 17.19 1.99 2.95
N GLY A 268 15.98 1.85 2.42
CA GLY A 268 15.84 1.51 1.02
C GLY A 268 14.41 1.46 0.53
N THR A 269 14.30 1.24 -0.77
CA THR A 269 13.03 1.12 -1.48
C THR A 269 13.21 0.24 -2.72
N GLY A 270 12.14 -0.39 -3.15
CA GLY A 270 12.12 -1.22 -4.37
C GLY A 270 10.92 -2.14 -4.36
N THR A 271 10.23 -2.26 -5.48
CA THR A 271 9.35 -3.41 -5.68
C THR A 271 10.20 -4.66 -5.81
N ILE A 272 9.63 -5.84 -5.57
CA ILE A 272 10.31 -7.10 -5.85
C ILE A 272 9.35 -8.04 -6.56
N ASP A 273 9.82 -8.70 -7.62
CA ASP A 273 9.06 -9.73 -8.32
C ASP A 273 9.38 -11.14 -7.80
N LEU A 274 8.74 -12.17 -8.36
CA LEU A 274 8.93 -13.57 -7.94
C LEU A 274 10.28 -14.17 -8.34
N ASP A 275 10.99 -13.52 -9.24
CA ASP A 275 12.32 -13.92 -9.69
C ASP A 275 13.41 -13.20 -8.88
N GLY A 276 13.02 -12.33 -7.94
CA GLY A 276 13.92 -11.58 -7.08
C GLY A 276 14.45 -10.28 -7.72
N ASN A 277 13.91 -9.87 -8.87
CA ASN A 277 14.30 -8.62 -9.50
C ASN A 277 13.69 -7.44 -8.75
N VAL A 278 14.52 -6.46 -8.46
CA VAL A 278 14.10 -5.19 -7.85
C VAL A 278 13.65 -4.23 -8.94
N GLY A 279 12.44 -3.71 -8.79
CA GLY A 279 11.82 -2.87 -9.80
C GLY A 279 11.62 -1.42 -9.34
N PRO A 280 11.19 -0.55 -10.27
CA PRO A 280 11.10 0.90 -10.08
C PRO A 280 10.04 1.30 -9.06
N ILE A 281 10.18 2.53 -8.54
CA ILE A 281 9.30 3.13 -7.54
C ILE A 281 9.05 4.61 -7.85
N GLY A 282 8.04 5.20 -7.22
CA GLY A 282 7.80 6.64 -7.23
C GLY A 282 8.43 7.37 -6.05
N GLY A 283 8.68 8.67 -6.23
CA GLY A 283 9.09 9.57 -5.16
C GLY A 283 10.48 9.28 -4.58
N ILE A 284 11.44 8.92 -5.42
CA ILE A 284 12.80 8.56 -4.97
C ILE A 284 13.48 9.70 -4.21
N GLN A 285 13.33 10.97 -4.65
CA GLN A 285 13.91 12.14 -4.01
C GLN A 285 13.38 12.31 -2.59
N GLN A 286 12.06 12.22 -2.41
CA GLN A 286 11.39 12.30 -1.11
C GLN A 286 11.81 11.16 -0.19
N LYS A 287 11.98 9.96 -0.74
CA LYS A 287 12.42 8.79 0.03
C LYS A 287 13.86 8.92 0.51
N ILE A 288 14.75 9.46 -0.32
CA ILE A 288 16.14 9.75 0.08
C ILE A 288 16.16 10.81 1.17
N ALA A 289 15.44 11.93 1.00
CA ALA A 289 15.34 12.99 2.00
C ALA A 289 14.78 12.47 3.34
N GLY A 290 13.73 11.61 3.30
CA GLY A 290 13.20 10.96 4.48
C GLY A 290 14.21 10.04 5.19
N ALA A 291 14.96 9.27 4.42
CA ALA A 291 16.00 8.38 4.94
C ALA A 291 17.17 9.15 5.58
N GLU A 292 17.63 10.23 4.93
CA GLU A 292 18.68 11.10 5.45
C GLU A 292 18.25 11.79 6.75
N ARG A 293 17.04 12.36 6.77
CA ARG A 293 16.45 12.96 7.98
C ARG A 293 16.42 11.99 9.17
N ASP A 294 16.12 10.71 8.92
CA ASP A 294 16.00 9.67 9.94
C ASP A 294 17.32 8.93 10.18
N GLY A 295 18.44 9.45 9.67
CA GLY A 295 19.80 9.03 10.00
C GLY A 295 20.29 7.77 9.31
N ALA A 296 19.75 7.40 8.13
CA ALA A 296 20.27 6.28 7.35
C ALA A 296 21.69 6.57 6.82
N GLU A 297 22.59 5.59 7.00
CA GLU A 297 23.98 5.63 6.55
C GLU A 297 24.15 5.10 5.13
N LEU A 298 23.25 4.22 4.71
CA LEU A 298 23.22 3.61 3.38
C LEU A 298 21.78 3.63 2.86
N PHE A 299 21.60 3.91 1.56
CA PHE A 299 20.31 3.87 0.91
C PHE A 299 20.34 2.92 -0.30
N LEU A 300 19.46 1.89 -0.28
CA LEU A 300 19.30 0.92 -1.35
C LEU A 300 18.21 1.37 -2.32
N VAL A 301 18.55 1.40 -3.62
CA VAL A 301 17.63 1.82 -4.71
C VAL A 301 17.53 0.74 -5.78
N PRO A 302 16.41 0.72 -6.55
CA PRO A 302 16.29 -0.16 -7.70
C PRO A 302 17.24 0.23 -8.83
#